data_1492d52e8a5f1e3098ac2292bcd04c60
#
_entry.id   1492d52e8a5f1e3098ac2292bcd04c60
#
_cell.length_a   1.000
_cell.length_b   1.000
_cell.length_c   1.000
_cell.angle_alpha   90.00
_cell.angle_beta   90.00
_cell.angle_gamma   90.00
#
_symmetry.space_group_name_H-M   'P 1'
#
loop_
_entity.id
_entity.type
_entity.pdbx_description
1 polymer ?
#
loop_
_entity_poly.entity_id
_entity_poly.type
_entity_poly.pdbx_seq_one_letter_code
_entity_poly.pdbx_strand_id
1 'polypeptide(L)'
;MSDDKKLIDDSPIPDTPVIPAQLQVDAVIQVRCHKDIDCFNACCKNIDIMLTPYDIIRLKKRLGITSTEFLRLYTEPFEFGRNSVGGVKYKPKEGTNECQFVTEEGCSVYEDRPTACRYYPVGLLSTRRQDENFDRASYALVTEDHCHGHFEDRKLTIDEYREEQGLIDYDELGRGWRQLILKVKSAGPAIGNMSKTSLKFFFMAC
;
A
#
# COMPACT_ATOMS: atom_id res chain seq x y z
N MET A 1 -3.25 19.30 32.34
CA MET A 1 -3.75 18.29 31.40
C MET A 1 -4.69 18.96 30.39
N SER A 2 -4.24 19.98 29.66
CA SER A 2 -5.09 20.71 28.69
C SER A 2 -4.32 21.35 27.52
N ASP A 3 -3.03 21.10 27.36
CA ASP A 3 -2.25 21.71 26.27
C ASP A 3 -1.94 20.78 25.07
N ASP A 4 -2.13 19.47 25.21
CA ASP A 4 -1.84 18.54 24.11
C ASP A 4 -2.91 18.50 23.01
N LYS A 5 -4.12 18.99 23.30
CA LYS A 5 -5.23 18.98 22.34
C LYS A 5 -5.17 20.13 21.32
N LYS A 6 -4.39 21.17 21.61
CA LYS A 6 -4.30 22.37 20.75
C LYS A 6 -3.25 22.27 19.67
N LEU A 7 -2.29 21.34 19.78
CA LEU A 7 -1.23 21.12 18.80
C LEU A 7 -1.67 20.28 17.58
N ILE A 8 -2.83 19.62 17.67
CA ILE A 8 -3.36 18.77 16.60
C ILE A 8 -4.26 19.56 15.65
N ASP A 9 -4.87 20.66 16.12
CA ASP A 9 -5.87 21.43 15.38
C ASP A 9 -5.28 22.46 14.38
N ASP A 10 -3.97 22.75 14.47
CA ASP A 10 -3.25 23.66 13.57
C ASP A 10 -2.37 22.93 12.53
N SER A 11 -2.52 21.63 12.36
CA SER A 11 -1.76 20.87 11.38
C SER A 11 -2.35 21.09 9.97
N PRO A 12 -1.54 21.50 8.97
CA PRO A 12 -1.99 21.60 7.58
C PRO A 12 -2.11 20.23 6.90
N ILE A 13 -2.23 19.15 7.67
CA ILE A 13 -2.48 17.81 7.16
C ILE A 13 -3.98 17.71 6.91
N PRO A 14 -4.43 17.53 5.65
CA PRO A 14 -5.84 17.29 5.38
C PRO A 14 -6.34 16.07 6.16
N ASP A 15 -7.63 16.04 6.50
CA ASP A 15 -8.30 14.91 7.14
C ASP A 15 -7.89 13.62 6.45
N THR A 16 -6.91 12.93 7.01
CA THR A 16 -6.45 11.63 6.50
C THR A 16 -7.06 10.55 7.36
N PRO A 17 -7.56 9.47 6.77
CA PRO A 17 -8.09 8.33 7.53
C PRO A 17 -6.99 7.55 8.27
N VAL A 18 -5.77 8.06 8.28
CA VAL A 18 -4.62 7.43 8.91
C VAL A 18 -4.43 8.00 10.31
N ILE A 19 -4.59 7.17 11.32
CA ILE A 19 -4.21 7.53 12.69
C ILE A 19 -2.68 7.64 12.74
N PRO A 20 -2.11 8.81 13.06
CA PRO A 20 -0.65 9.03 13.00
C PRO A 20 0.08 8.41 14.21
N ALA A 21 -0.25 7.17 14.54
CA ALA A 21 0.45 6.40 15.55
C ALA A 21 1.48 5.51 14.87
N GLN A 22 2.76 5.68 15.20
CA GLN A 22 3.81 4.75 14.76
C GLN A 22 3.74 3.49 15.61
N LEU A 23 2.87 2.56 15.22
CA LEU A 23 2.71 1.28 15.89
C LEU A 23 3.92 0.39 15.59
N GLN A 24 4.29 -0.44 16.56
CA GLN A 24 5.30 -1.47 16.41
C GLN A 24 4.63 -2.84 16.16
N VAL A 25 5.41 -3.84 15.83
CA VAL A 25 4.91 -5.18 15.48
C VAL A 25 4.12 -5.86 16.59
N ASP A 26 4.41 -5.54 17.85
CA ASP A 26 3.76 -6.06 19.05
C ASP A 26 2.49 -5.27 19.45
N ALA A 27 2.21 -4.17 18.76
CA ALA A 27 0.99 -3.39 19.03
C ALA A 27 -0.25 -4.21 18.70
N VAL A 28 -1.20 -4.21 19.63
CA VAL A 28 -2.48 -4.90 19.46
C VAL A 28 -3.44 -4.01 18.68
N ILE A 29 -3.99 -4.55 17.62
CA ILE A 29 -5.04 -3.93 16.81
C ILE A 29 -6.32 -4.74 16.90
N GLN A 30 -7.45 -4.06 16.66
CA GLN A 30 -8.77 -4.68 16.58
C GLN A 30 -9.22 -4.62 15.13
N VAL A 31 -9.25 -5.80 14.48
CA VAL A 31 -9.67 -5.90 13.07
C VAL A 31 -10.02 -7.33 12.70
N ARG A 32 -11.09 -7.48 11.92
CA ARG A 32 -11.43 -8.73 11.24
C ARG A 32 -12.14 -8.43 9.94
N CYS A 33 -11.69 -9.03 8.85
CA CYS A 33 -12.37 -8.99 7.56
C CYS A 33 -12.84 -10.41 7.20
N HIS A 34 -14.11 -10.57 6.85
CA HIS A 34 -14.71 -11.85 6.46
C HIS A 34 -15.90 -11.63 5.50
N LYS A 35 -16.41 -12.70 4.91
CA LYS A 35 -17.47 -12.60 3.89
C LYS A 35 -18.82 -12.07 4.40
N ASP A 36 -19.09 -12.30 5.69
CA ASP A 36 -20.39 -11.98 6.28
C ASP A 36 -20.44 -10.55 6.86
N ILE A 37 -19.33 -9.79 6.76
CA ILE A 37 -19.32 -8.39 7.18
C ILE A 37 -19.98 -7.53 6.10
N ASP A 38 -20.78 -6.56 6.51
CA ASP A 38 -21.57 -5.71 5.61
C ASP A 38 -20.73 -4.84 4.65
N CYS A 39 -19.49 -4.55 5.03
CA CYS A 39 -18.51 -3.85 4.18
C CYS A 39 -17.69 -4.79 3.28
N PHE A 40 -18.05 -6.06 3.14
CA PHE A 40 -17.30 -6.99 2.28
C PHE A 40 -17.13 -6.43 0.86
N ASN A 41 -15.91 -6.46 0.33
CA ASN A 41 -15.52 -5.87 -0.96
C ASN A 41 -15.58 -4.33 -1.06
N ALA A 42 -15.95 -3.59 0.00
CA ALA A 42 -15.99 -2.13 -0.06
C ALA A 42 -14.61 -1.52 -0.37
N CYS A 43 -13.54 -2.10 0.17
CA CYS A 43 -12.15 -1.69 -0.12
C CYS A 43 -11.71 -1.90 -1.59
N CYS A 44 -12.48 -2.65 -2.38
CA CYS A 44 -12.24 -2.84 -3.82
C CYS A 44 -12.94 -1.78 -4.69
N LYS A 45 -13.67 -0.87 -4.08
CA LYS A 45 -14.30 0.29 -4.74
C LYS A 45 -13.44 1.53 -4.54
N ASN A 46 -13.42 2.43 -5.50
CA ASN A 46 -12.58 3.64 -5.48
C ASN A 46 -11.09 3.35 -5.25
N ILE A 47 -10.55 2.39 -5.97
CA ILE A 47 -9.18 1.92 -5.78
C ILE A 47 -8.14 2.94 -6.21
N ASP A 48 -7.08 3.06 -5.41
CA ASP A 48 -5.81 3.72 -5.77
C ASP A 48 -4.64 2.85 -5.28
N ILE A 49 -4.52 1.66 -5.86
CA ILE A 49 -3.62 0.60 -5.41
C ILE A 49 -2.33 0.62 -6.21
N MET A 50 -1.26 1.10 -5.59
CA MET A 50 0.08 1.05 -6.15
C MET A 50 0.66 -0.36 -6.06
N LEU A 51 1.36 -0.76 -7.12
CA LEU A 51 1.95 -2.08 -7.24
C LEU A 51 3.47 -2.03 -7.07
N THR A 52 3.99 -2.98 -6.32
CA THR A 52 5.43 -3.25 -6.28
C THR A 52 5.83 -4.19 -7.42
N PRO A 53 7.12 -4.27 -7.81
CA PRO A 53 7.58 -5.27 -8.77
C PRO A 53 7.24 -6.71 -8.36
N TYR A 54 7.27 -7.00 -7.06
CA TYR A 54 6.90 -8.32 -6.57
C TYR A 54 5.41 -8.63 -6.74
N ASP A 55 4.54 -7.65 -6.51
CA ASP A 55 3.10 -7.80 -6.78
C ASP A 55 2.85 -8.15 -8.25
N ILE A 56 3.55 -7.49 -9.17
CA ILE A 56 3.44 -7.76 -10.60
C ILE A 56 3.89 -9.17 -10.95
N ILE A 57 4.99 -9.65 -10.36
CA ILE A 57 5.48 -11.02 -10.55
C ILE A 57 4.43 -12.05 -10.10
N ARG A 58 3.81 -11.84 -8.95
CA ARG A 58 2.77 -12.71 -8.40
C ARG A 58 1.54 -12.73 -9.30
N LEU A 59 1.03 -11.55 -9.64
CA LEU A 59 -0.20 -11.39 -10.41
C LEU A 59 -0.08 -11.92 -11.85
N LYS A 60 1.02 -11.59 -12.55
CA LYS A 60 1.23 -12.13 -13.90
C LYS A 60 1.32 -13.65 -13.92
N LYS A 61 1.96 -14.25 -12.89
CA LYS A 61 2.03 -15.71 -12.74
C LYS A 61 0.66 -16.29 -12.49
N ARG A 62 -0.14 -15.70 -11.62
CA ARG A 62 -1.52 -16.12 -11.34
C ARG A 62 -2.40 -16.09 -12.58
N LEU A 63 -2.23 -15.08 -13.42
CA LEU A 63 -3.00 -14.88 -14.65
C LEU A 63 -2.45 -15.66 -15.86
N GLY A 64 -1.26 -16.24 -15.76
CA GLY A 64 -0.61 -16.96 -16.87
C GLY A 64 -0.20 -16.07 -18.04
N ILE A 65 0.11 -14.78 -17.79
CA ILE A 65 0.44 -13.79 -18.81
C ILE A 65 1.85 -13.23 -18.63
N THR A 66 2.36 -12.54 -19.64
CA THR A 66 3.64 -11.84 -19.58
C THR A 66 3.54 -10.56 -18.76
N SER A 67 4.70 -10.04 -18.29
CA SER A 67 4.74 -8.73 -17.59
C SER A 67 4.22 -7.61 -18.50
N THR A 68 4.56 -7.62 -19.77
CA THR A 68 4.12 -6.62 -20.76
C THR A 68 2.59 -6.62 -20.90
N GLU A 69 1.98 -7.79 -20.98
CA GLU A 69 0.52 -7.92 -21.04
C GLU A 69 -0.13 -7.44 -19.76
N PHE A 70 0.42 -7.83 -18.60
CA PHE A 70 -0.09 -7.39 -17.30
C PHE A 70 -0.07 -5.86 -17.18
N LEU A 71 1.08 -5.22 -17.45
CA LEU A 71 1.23 -3.78 -17.39
C LEU A 71 0.26 -3.05 -18.32
N ARG A 72 0.06 -3.54 -19.52
CA ARG A 72 -0.85 -2.94 -20.52
C ARG A 72 -2.32 -3.06 -20.13
N LEU A 73 -2.73 -4.21 -19.61
CA LEU A 73 -4.15 -4.54 -19.39
C LEU A 73 -4.66 -4.05 -18.03
N TYR A 74 -3.83 -4.15 -16.99
CA TYR A 74 -4.25 -4.02 -15.61
C TYR A 74 -3.65 -2.83 -14.88
N THR A 75 -2.75 -2.07 -15.51
CA THR A 75 -2.09 -0.97 -14.83
C THR A 75 -2.09 0.33 -15.63
N GLU A 76 -1.92 1.42 -14.91
CA GLU A 76 -1.63 2.74 -15.47
C GLU A 76 -0.40 3.34 -14.77
N PRO A 77 0.37 4.22 -15.49
CA PRO A 77 1.51 4.91 -14.89
C PRO A 77 1.09 5.80 -13.74
N PHE A 78 1.96 5.88 -12.74
CA PHE A 78 1.77 6.70 -11.56
C PHE A 78 3.10 7.38 -11.17
N GLU A 79 3.03 8.61 -10.67
CA GLU A 79 4.19 9.37 -10.18
C GLU A 79 4.03 9.70 -8.70
N PHE A 80 5.06 9.35 -7.90
CA PHE A 80 5.11 9.64 -6.48
C PHE A 80 5.62 11.06 -6.21
N GLY A 81 4.72 11.99 -5.86
CA GLY A 81 5.05 13.28 -5.30
C GLY A 81 5.86 14.20 -6.22
N ARG A 82 6.40 15.27 -5.66
CA ARG A 82 7.11 16.34 -6.42
C ARG A 82 8.40 15.88 -7.11
N ASN A 83 9.02 14.80 -6.66
CA ASN A 83 10.28 14.28 -7.22
C ASN A 83 10.06 13.21 -8.29
N SER A 84 8.82 13.03 -8.75
CA SER A 84 8.44 12.20 -9.92
C SER A 84 9.10 10.82 -9.91
N VAL A 85 9.01 10.08 -8.81
CA VAL A 85 9.37 8.67 -8.83
C VAL A 85 8.27 7.93 -9.56
N GLY A 86 8.62 7.31 -10.69
CA GLY A 86 7.68 6.53 -11.47
C GLY A 86 7.27 5.23 -10.77
N GLY A 87 6.07 4.80 -11.03
CA GLY A 87 5.50 3.53 -10.59
C GLY A 87 4.28 3.19 -11.41
N VAL A 88 3.61 2.11 -11.06
CA VAL A 88 2.35 1.72 -11.67
C VAL A 88 1.31 1.46 -10.58
N LYS A 89 0.06 1.72 -10.90
CA LYS A 89 -1.09 1.39 -10.06
C LYS A 89 -2.13 0.61 -10.84
N TYR A 90 -3.05 -0.04 -10.14
CA TYR A 90 -4.15 -0.71 -10.81
C TYR A 90 -4.98 0.25 -11.64
N LYS A 91 -5.31 -0.19 -12.85
CA LYS A 91 -6.32 0.41 -13.68
C LYS A 91 -7.68 -0.12 -13.23
N PRO A 92 -8.66 0.75 -12.91
CA PRO A 92 -10.01 0.29 -12.54
C PRO A 92 -10.73 -0.37 -13.73
N LYS A 93 -11.85 -1.02 -13.46
CA LYS A 93 -12.79 -1.47 -14.51
C LYS A 93 -13.25 -0.28 -15.33
N GLU A 94 -13.41 -0.46 -16.62
CA GLU A 94 -13.85 0.58 -17.53
C GLU A 94 -15.20 1.19 -17.09
N GLY A 95 -15.24 2.51 -17.02
CA GLY A 95 -16.44 3.25 -16.60
C GLY A 95 -16.76 3.22 -15.11
N THR A 96 -15.87 2.66 -14.29
CA THR A 96 -16.03 2.59 -12.83
C THR A 96 -14.73 2.95 -12.11
N ASN A 97 -14.76 2.98 -10.77
CA ASN A 97 -13.57 3.06 -9.92
C ASN A 97 -13.29 1.72 -9.21
N GLU A 98 -13.90 0.63 -9.65
CA GLU A 98 -13.76 -0.68 -9.00
C GLU A 98 -12.52 -1.43 -9.51
N CYS A 99 -11.97 -2.25 -8.62
CA CYS A 99 -10.90 -3.18 -8.97
C CYS A 99 -11.35 -4.18 -10.04
N GLN A 100 -10.52 -4.43 -11.06
CA GLN A 100 -10.82 -5.40 -12.12
C GLN A 100 -10.96 -6.84 -11.60
N PHE A 101 -10.38 -7.13 -10.43
CA PHE A 101 -10.38 -8.46 -9.83
C PHE A 101 -11.48 -8.68 -8.78
N VAL A 102 -12.31 -7.68 -8.50
CA VAL A 102 -13.45 -7.86 -7.58
C VAL A 102 -14.60 -8.56 -8.28
N THR A 103 -15.17 -9.55 -7.60
CA THR A 103 -16.39 -10.28 -7.96
C THR A 103 -17.36 -10.25 -6.78
N GLU A 104 -18.58 -10.73 -6.96
CA GLU A 104 -19.54 -10.89 -5.86
C GLU A 104 -19.01 -11.85 -4.78
N GLU A 105 -18.23 -12.86 -5.18
CA GLU A 105 -17.61 -13.86 -4.31
C GLU A 105 -16.37 -13.34 -3.56
N GLY A 106 -15.86 -12.17 -3.93
CA GLY A 106 -14.63 -11.58 -3.41
C GLY A 106 -13.57 -11.32 -4.46
N CYS A 107 -12.31 -11.27 -4.04
CA CYS A 107 -11.18 -11.04 -4.93
C CYS A 107 -10.79 -12.31 -5.70
N SER A 108 -10.86 -12.29 -7.03
CA SER A 108 -10.50 -13.44 -7.88
C SER A 108 -9.00 -13.81 -7.86
N VAL A 109 -8.16 -12.89 -7.40
CA VAL A 109 -6.72 -13.10 -7.21
C VAL A 109 -6.31 -13.04 -5.73
N TYR A 110 -7.20 -13.42 -4.82
CA TYR A 110 -7.03 -13.24 -3.36
C TYR A 110 -5.68 -13.75 -2.85
N GLU A 111 -5.25 -14.95 -3.27
CA GLU A 111 -3.98 -15.57 -2.87
C GLU A 111 -2.74 -14.81 -3.37
N ASP A 112 -2.89 -14.01 -4.42
CA ASP A 112 -1.82 -13.23 -5.04
C ASP A 112 -2.12 -11.73 -5.03
N ARG A 113 -3.07 -11.29 -4.17
CA ARG A 113 -3.43 -9.87 -4.06
C ARG A 113 -2.22 -9.03 -3.66
N PRO A 114 -2.13 -7.78 -4.13
CA PRO A 114 -0.98 -6.90 -3.87
C PRO A 114 -0.70 -6.64 -2.39
N THR A 115 0.53 -6.26 -2.11
CA THR A 115 1.01 -5.84 -0.78
C THR A 115 0.07 -4.85 -0.12
N ALA A 116 -0.37 -3.81 -0.83
CA ALA A 116 -1.28 -2.79 -0.31
C ALA A 116 -2.63 -3.39 0.12
N CYS A 117 -3.20 -4.30 -0.70
CA CYS A 117 -4.45 -5.00 -0.37
C CYS A 117 -4.31 -5.97 0.80
N ARG A 118 -3.10 -6.55 1.00
CA ARG A 118 -2.81 -7.43 2.14
C ARG A 118 -2.68 -6.66 3.43
N TYR A 119 -2.07 -5.49 3.36
CA TYR A 119 -1.90 -4.63 4.53
C TYR A 119 -3.21 -3.99 4.99
N TYR A 120 -4.10 -3.61 4.07
CA TYR A 120 -5.34 -2.91 4.46
C TYR A 120 -6.19 -3.68 5.47
N PRO A 121 -6.64 -3.08 6.58
CA PRO A 121 -6.59 -1.66 6.93
C PRO A 121 -5.38 -1.25 7.79
N VAL A 122 -4.28 -1.95 7.73
CA VAL A 122 -2.98 -1.55 8.29
C VAL A 122 -2.17 -0.87 7.19
N GLY A 123 -1.45 0.20 7.52
CA GLY A 123 -0.50 0.86 6.64
C GLY A 123 0.94 0.58 7.07
N LEU A 124 1.81 0.19 6.15
CA LEU A 124 3.25 0.10 6.38
C LEU A 124 3.90 1.47 6.14
N LEU A 125 4.53 2.02 7.16
CA LEU A 125 5.32 3.24 7.11
C LEU A 125 6.80 2.87 7.13
N SER A 126 7.51 3.16 6.06
CA SER A 126 8.96 3.00 6.00
C SER A 126 9.64 4.35 6.08
N THR A 127 10.53 4.50 7.07
CA THR A 127 11.35 5.70 7.25
C THR A 127 12.84 5.34 7.17
N ARG A 128 13.64 6.26 6.66
CA ARG A 128 15.09 6.11 6.60
C ARG A 128 15.74 7.41 7.04
N ARG A 129 16.70 7.32 7.94
CA ARG A 129 17.61 8.43 8.24
C ARG A 129 18.71 8.51 7.18
N GLN A 130 19.22 9.70 6.92
CA GLN A 130 20.27 9.91 5.91
C GLN A 130 21.57 9.18 6.25
N ASP A 131 21.85 8.99 7.53
CA ASP A 131 23.03 8.34 8.11
C ASP A 131 22.88 6.82 8.28
N GLU A 132 21.70 6.26 8.00
CA GLU A 132 21.42 4.83 8.15
C GLU A 132 21.32 4.13 6.78
N ASN A 133 21.83 2.91 6.71
CA ASN A 133 21.75 2.06 5.51
C ASN A 133 20.54 1.12 5.51
N PHE A 134 19.66 1.21 6.52
CA PHE A 134 18.47 0.41 6.66
C PHE A 134 17.22 1.29 6.82
N ASP A 135 16.10 0.76 6.46
CA ASP A 135 14.80 1.36 6.69
C ASP A 135 14.20 0.85 8.01
N ARG A 136 13.50 1.73 8.70
CA ARG A 136 12.71 1.38 9.89
C ARG A 136 11.26 1.25 9.46
N ALA A 137 10.68 0.10 9.76
CA ALA A 137 9.25 -0.13 9.57
C ALA A 137 8.50 0.30 10.83
N SER A 138 7.40 0.98 10.64
CA SER A 138 6.35 1.22 11.63
C SER A 138 5.00 1.09 10.93
N TYR A 139 3.94 1.03 11.70
CA TYR A 139 2.62 0.76 11.16
C TYR A 139 1.61 1.82 11.62
N ALA A 140 0.55 1.98 10.86
CA ALA A 140 -0.56 2.83 11.19
C ALA A 140 -1.88 2.10 10.90
N LEU A 141 -2.94 2.44 11.61
CA LEU A 141 -4.28 2.02 11.23
C LEU A 141 -4.87 3.01 10.23
N VAL A 142 -5.49 2.48 9.20
CA VAL A 142 -6.28 3.23 8.22
C VAL A 142 -7.74 3.08 8.63
N THR A 143 -8.35 4.15 9.12
CA THR A 143 -9.75 4.16 9.55
C THR A 143 -10.58 4.91 8.53
N GLU A 144 -11.22 4.17 7.64
CA GLU A 144 -12.13 4.71 6.63
C GLU A 144 -13.57 4.33 6.97
N ASP A 145 -14.51 5.22 6.73
CA ASP A 145 -15.93 5.04 7.08
C ASP A 145 -16.54 3.76 6.50
N HIS A 146 -16.01 3.31 5.37
CA HIS A 146 -16.48 2.10 4.72
C HIS A 146 -15.88 0.81 5.30
N CYS A 147 -14.89 0.89 6.22
CA CYS A 147 -14.25 -0.29 6.81
C CYS A 147 -14.83 -0.60 8.20
N HIS A 148 -15.74 -1.54 8.28
CA HIS A 148 -16.35 -1.96 9.53
C HIS A 148 -15.58 -3.04 10.28
N GLY A 149 -14.50 -3.55 9.69
CA GLY A 149 -13.63 -4.56 10.31
C GLY A 149 -13.06 -4.13 11.67
N HIS A 150 -12.95 -2.83 11.92
CA HIS A 150 -12.50 -2.27 13.20
C HIS A 150 -13.53 -2.42 14.34
N PHE A 151 -14.80 -2.71 14.02
CA PHE A 151 -15.88 -2.90 15.01
C PHE A 151 -16.05 -4.35 15.43
N GLU A 152 -15.33 -5.28 14.78
CA GLU A 152 -15.28 -6.68 15.14
C GLU A 152 -14.47 -6.88 16.45
N ASP A 153 -14.90 -7.84 17.29
CA ASP A 153 -14.29 -8.06 18.62
C ASP A 153 -12.88 -8.68 18.58
N ARG A 154 -12.42 -9.08 17.41
CA ARG A 154 -11.13 -9.77 17.25
C ARG A 154 -9.96 -8.83 17.48
N LYS A 155 -9.06 -9.22 18.38
CA LYS A 155 -7.79 -8.53 18.66
C LYS A 155 -6.62 -9.44 18.32
N LEU A 156 -5.58 -8.86 17.72
CA LEU A 156 -4.33 -9.52 17.37
C LEU A 156 -3.21 -8.49 17.30
N THR A 157 -1.98 -8.93 17.43
CA THR A 157 -0.82 -8.07 17.20
C THR A 157 -0.65 -7.79 15.70
N ILE A 158 0.08 -6.73 15.36
CA ILE A 158 0.43 -6.44 13.97
C ILE A 158 1.24 -7.59 13.36
N ASP A 159 2.11 -8.23 14.13
CA ASP A 159 2.90 -9.36 13.64
C ASP A 159 2.02 -10.57 13.30
N GLU A 160 1.09 -10.95 14.18
CA GLU A 160 0.08 -11.98 13.90
C GLU A 160 -0.76 -11.63 12.67
N TYR A 161 -1.16 -10.35 12.53
CA TYR A 161 -1.87 -9.87 11.34
C TYR A 161 -1.04 -10.07 10.06
N ARG A 162 0.25 -9.71 10.09
CA ARG A 162 1.15 -9.85 8.95
C ARG A 162 1.34 -11.30 8.54
N GLU A 163 1.49 -12.20 9.51
CA GLU A 163 1.59 -13.65 9.26
C GLU A 163 0.31 -14.16 8.57
N GLU A 164 -0.86 -13.87 9.12
CA GLU A 164 -2.14 -14.30 8.56
C GLU A 164 -2.40 -13.75 7.15
N GLN A 165 -2.00 -12.51 6.90
CA GLN A 165 -2.15 -11.90 5.58
C GLN A 165 -1.06 -12.36 4.59
N GLY A 166 -0.12 -13.21 5.01
CA GLY A 166 0.99 -13.71 4.20
C GLY A 166 1.92 -12.59 3.74
N LEU A 167 2.16 -11.60 4.62
CA LEU A 167 2.97 -10.41 4.31
C LEU A 167 4.46 -10.64 4.46
N ILE A 168 4.90 -11.68 5.15
CA ILE A 168 6.32 -11.88 5.47
C ILE A 168 7.17 -11.94 4.18
N ASP A 169 6.78 -12.77 3.22
CA ASP A 169 7.48 -12.88 1.94
C ASP A 169 7.38 -11.59 1.11
N TYR A 170 6.22 -10.92 1.15
CA TYR A 170 6.01 -9.66 0.44
C TYR A 170 6.88 -8.53 1.01
N ASP A 171 7.06 -8.50 2.33
CA ASP A 171 7.93 -7.54 2.99
C ASP A 171 9.40 -7.78 2.68
N GLU A 172 9.84 -9.02 2.69
CA GLU A 172 11.22 -9.39 2.39
C GLU A 172 11.57 -9.09 0.92
N LEU A 173 10.78 -9.62 -0.01
CA LEU A 173 11.04 -9.48 -1.45
C LEU A 173 10.74 -8.06 -1.97
N GLY A 174 9.81 -7.33 -1.33
CA GLY A 174 9.53 -5.92 -1.61
C GLY A 174 10.52 -4.92 -1.01
N ARG A 175 11.40 -5.35 -0.09
CA ARG A 175 12.32 -4.44 0.64
C ARG A 175 13.21 -3.63 -0.30
N GLY A 176 13.83 -4.29 -1.28
CA GLY A 176 14.73 -3.62 -2.21
C GLY A 176 14.05 -2.47 -2.97
N TRP A 177 12.83 -2.67 -3.40
CA TRP A 177 12.02 -1.63 -4.05
C TRP A 177 11.70 -0.48 -3.09
N ARG A 178 11.23 -0.76 -1.87
CA ARG A 178 10.97 0.28 -0.86
C ARG A 178 12.21 1.12 -0.56
N GLN A 179 13.38 0.47 -0.39
CA GLN A 179 14.63 1.17 -0.15
C GLN A 179 15.04 2.05 -1.33
N LEU A 180 14.83 1.60 -2.57
CA LEU A 180 15.09 2.40 -3.75
C LEU A 180 14.20 3.65 -3.79
N ILE A 181 12.90 3.50 -3.55
CA ILE A 181 11.96 4.62 -3.49
C ILE A 181 12.34 5.61 -2.38
N LEU A 182 12.69 5.13 -1.19
CA LEU A 182 13.13 5.97 -0.08
C LEU A 182 14.42 6.74 -0.41
N LYS A 183 15.39 6.09 -1.05
CA LYS A 183 16.64 6.75 -1.50
C LYS A 183 16.35 7.88 -2.48
N VAL A 184 15.52 7.63 -3.48
CA VAL A 184 15.15 8.65 -4.47
C VAL A 184 14.41 9.80 -3.83
N LYS A 185 13.46 9.52 -2.94
CA LYS A 185 12.71 10.57 -2.22
C LYS A 185 13.57 11.40 -1.27
N SER A 186 14.56 10.78 -0.62
CA SER A 186 15.44 11.45 0.36
C SER A 186 16.64 12.16 -0.26
N ALA A 187 16.90 11.96 -1.54
CA ALA A 187 18.06 12.56 -2.23
C ALA A 187 17.93 14.09 -2.44
N GLY A 188 16.77 14.67 -2.12
CA GLY A 188 16.53 16.11 -2.15
C GLY A 188 16.52 16.72 -3.56
N PRO A 189 16.48 18.06 -3.65
CA PRO A 189 16.41 18.77 -4.92
C PRO A 189 17.65 18.62 -5.80
N ALA A 190 18.75 18.08 -5.27
CA ALA A 190 19.99 17.88 -6.00
C ALA A 190 19.90 16.83 -7.15
N ILE A 191 18.91 15.95 -7.10
CA ILE A 191 18.70 14.95 -8.19
C ILE A 191 17.88 15.57 -9.34
N GLY A 192 17.20 16.68 -9.13
CA GLY A 192 16.28 17.25 -10.11
C GLY A 192 15.11 16.30 -10.45
N ASN A 193 14.25 16.71 -11.34
CA ASN A 193 13.22 15.82 -11.88
C ASN A 193 13.91 14.68 -12.65
N MET A 194 13.50 13.45 -12.40
CA MET A 194 14.01 12.31 -13.17
C MET A 194 13.81 12.58 -14.68
N SER A 195 14.86 12.35 -15.47
CA SER A 195 14.74 12.47 -16.91
C SER A 195 13.66 11.51 -17.43
N LYS A 196 13.04 11.84 -18.56
CA LYS A 196 12.09 10.93 -19.24
C LYS A 196 12.68 9.54 -19.46
N THR A 197 13.98 9.48 -19.72
CA THR A 197 14.73 8.20 -19.90
C THR A 197 14.82 7.44 -18.57
N SER A 198 15.15 8.11 -17.47
CA SER A 198 15.20 7.49 -16.14
C SER A 198 13.84 7.00 -15.69
N LEU A 199 12.77 7.79 -15.89
CA LEU A 199 11.39 7.35 -15.66
C LEU A 199 11.03 6.10 -16.46
N LYS A 200 11.41 6.08 -17.76
CA LYS A 200 11.19 4.91 -18.60
C LYS A 200 11.89 3.65 -18.06
N PHE A 201 13.13 3.77 -17.58
CA PHE A 201 13.83 2.65 -16.94
C PHE A 201 13.11 2.19 -15.66
N PHE A 202 12.59 3.11 -14.84
CA PHE A 202 11.81 2.75 -13.68
C PHE A 202 10.54 1.95 -14.04
N PHE A 203 9.80 2.38 -15.06
CA PHE A 203 8.62 1.65 -15.55
C PHE A 203 8.99 0.30 -16.18
N MET A 204 10.18 0.16 -16.76
CA MET A 204 10.62 -1.12 -17.31
C MET A 204 11.14 -2.09 -16.24
N ALA A 205 11.52 -1.61 -15.06
CA ALA A 205 11.98 -2.42 -13.94
C ALA A 205 10.83 -2.97 -13.10
N CYS A 206 9.61 -2.43 -13.24
CA CYS A 206 8.37 -2.98 -12.69
C CYS A 206 7.79 -4.03 -13.64
#